data_1a9d9023f50b1aaa0e22c21976f345b4
#
_entry.id   1a9d9023f50b1aaa0e22c21976f345b4
#
_cell.length_a   1.000
_cell.length_b   1.000
_cell.length_c   1.000
_cell.angle_alpha   90.00
_cell.angle_beta   90.00
_cell.angle_gamma   90.00
#
_symmetry.space_group_name_H-M   'P 1'
#
loop_
_entity.id
_entity.type
_entity.pdbx_description
1 polymer ?
#
loop_
_entity_poly.entity_id
_entity_poly.type
_entity_poly.pdbx_seq_one_letter_code
_entity_poly.pdbx_strand_id
1 'polypeptide(L)'
;MPLISVVIPVHGVEDYLDRCLDSVLSESAVPIEVIAVDDGSPDRCGAILAARQDPRLRVIRTLAAVGPGPARDLGAKEASGEYVWFVDGDDELAEGALAAVAGPLTRLRPDVLIVDFENLYPDGTTSPSGGAKYLTGPEAGTLADHPALIHLTMTAWSKVFRRDFLAGLGVPFGSAPHEDVPVTTLALLTANRIGVLNRVCYRYRRTRRGSFLAAASVGNFNIFNSYQQIFNLLSERSVVPPLITVPVRAAIFERVIWHYTTLLPLVPRRCRREFFHRMSADFRRWRPEGFSFPPGLRGVKFRLAARDAYRAYSLLDPVNRVRVALRSRYRRSGPRHAGTGR
;
A
#
# COMPACT_ATOMS: atom_id res chain seq x y z
N MET A 1 19.90 2.81 20.57
CA MET A 1 19.54 2.75 19.15
C MET A 1 18.01 2.63 19.07
N PRO A 2 17.32 3.40 18.25
CA PRO A 2 15.87 3.26 18.11
C PRO A 2 15.50 1.88 17.55
N LEU A 3 14.35 1.38 17.98
CA LEU A 3 13.79 0.15 17.40
C LEU A 3 13.19 0.46 16.01
N ILE A 4 12.49 1.60 15.89
CA ILE A 4 11.78 1.98 14.68
C ILE A 4 12.18 3.38 14.26
N SER A 5 12.58 3.55 12.99
CA SER A 5 12.64 4.84 12.31
C SER A 5 11.31 5.06 11.58
N VAL A 6 10.54 6.03 12.03
CA VAL A 6 9.31 6.45 11.34
C VAL A 6 9.67 7.50 10.30
N VAL A 7 9.50 7.19 9.01
CA VAL A 7 9.81 8.08 7.90
C VAL A 7 8.52 8.69 7.36
N ILE A 8 8.44 10.02 7.37
CA ILE A 8 7.26 10.79 6.98
C ILE A 8 7.59 11.66 5.76
N PRO A 9 7.20 11.28 4.54
CA PRO A 9 7.25 12.19 3.38
C PRO A 9 6.19 13.27 3.54
N VAL A 10 6.59 14.53 3.39
CA VAL A 10 5.74 15.72 3.61
C VAL A 10 5.73 16.59 2.37
N HIS A 11 4.57 16.82 1.76
CA HIS A 11 4.39 17.77 0.66
C HIS A 11 2.94 18.25 0.56
N GLY A 12 2.70 19.53 0.81
CA GLY A 12 1.37 20.13 0.64
C GLY A 12 0.29 19.52 1.55
N VAL A 13 0.61 19.27 2.82
CA VAL A 13 -0.23 18.57 3.80
C VAL A 13 -0.44 19.35 5.09
N GLU A 14 -0.31 20.67 5.08
CA GLU A 14 -0.37 21.54 6.26
C GLU A 14 -1.62 21.32 7.14
N ASP A 15 -2.75 20.96 6.54
CA ASP A 15 -4.01 20.72 7.26
C ASP A 15 -4.00 19.41 8.10
N TYR A 16 -3.04 18.53 7.85
CA TYR A 16 -3.00 17.17 8.40
C TYR A 16 -1.73 16.87 9.20
N LEU A 17 -0.63 17.57 8.90
CA LEU A 17 0.71 17.27 9.39
C LEU A 17 0.82 17.26 10.91
N ASP A 18 0.16 18.19 11.61
CA ASP A 18 0.16 18.21 13.08
C ASP A 18 -0.42 16.92 13.66
N ARG A 19 -1.56 16.45 13.13
CA ARG A 19 -2.19 15.21 13.60
C ARG A 19 -1.34 13.99 13.29
N CYS A 20 -0.70 13.96 12.10
CA CYS A 20 0.24 12.92 11.73
C CYS A 20 1.38 12.84 12.76
N LEU A 21 2.04 13.96 13.02
CA LEU A 21 3.14 14.04 13.99
C LEU A 21 2.69 13.68 15.41
N ASP A 22 1.53 14.17 15.85
CA ASP A 22 0.97 13.85 17.17
C ASP A 22 0.71 12.34 17.30
N SER A 23 0.17 11.70 16.27
CA SER A 23 -0.12 10.26 16.29
C SER A 23 1.13 9.40 16.47
N VAL A 24 2.29 9.88 16.00
CA VAL A 24 3.59 9.20 16.13
C VAL A 24 4.30 9.58 17.42
N LEU A 25 4.32 10.87 17.77
CA LEU A 25 5.14 11.39 18.86
C LEU A 25 4.44 11.29 20.24
N SER A 26 3.14 11.03 20.30
CA SER A 26 2.42 10.83 21.57
C SER A 26 2.83 9.55 22.30
N GLU A 27 3.32 8.53 21.59
CA GLU A 27 3.79 7.29 22.22
C GLU A 27 5.26 7.41 22.63
N SER A 28 5.56 7.17 23.90
CA SER A 28 6.92 7.24 24.47
C SER A 28 7.49 5.90 24.90
N ALA A 29 6.66 4.84 24.94
CA ALA A 29 7.07 3.53 25.46
C ALA A 29 8.00 2.75 24.52
N VAL A 30 8.06 3.10 23.23
CA VAL A 30 8.89 2.45 22.22
C VAL A 30 10.02 3.39 21.83
N PRO A 31 11.28 2.93 21.81
CA PRO A 31 12.38 3.74 21.30
C PRO A 31 12.23 3.98 19.80
N ILE A 32 11.89 5.20 19.42
CA ILE A 32 11.73 5.62 18.02
C ILE A 32 12.59 6.83 17.69
N GLU A 33 12.88 7.00 16.41
CA GLU A 33 13.20 8.28 15.78
C GLU A 33 12.16 8.59 14.71
N VAL A 34 11.95 9.86 14.43
CA VAL A 34 11.05 10.34 13.37
C VAL A 34 11.87 11.16 12.37
N ILE A 35 11.78 10.81 11.11
CA ILE A 35 12.47 11.49 10.02
C ILE A 35 11.40 12.07 9.09
N ALA A 36 11.10 13.35 9.25
CA ALA A 36 10.21 14.07 8.35
C ALA A 36 11.00 14.60 7.15
N VAL A 37 10.61 14.21 5.96
CA VAL A 37 11.23 14.68 4.72
C VAL A 37 10.30 15.70 4.06
N ASP A 38 10.57 17.00 4.27
CA ASP A 38 9.85 18.10 3.62
C ASP A 38 10.29 18.18 2.15
N ASP A 39 9.47 17.65 1.28
CA ASP A 39 9.72 17.56 -0.15
C ASP A 39 9.36 18.85 -0.90
N GLY A 40 10.04 19.93 -0.51
CA GLY A 40 9.83 21.24 -1.11
C GLY A 40 8.38 21.72 -0.98
N SER A 41 7.76 21.56 0.19
CA SER A 41 6.35 21.94 0.41
C SER A 41 6.12 23.42 0.11
N PRO A 42 5.08 23.76 -0.69
CA PRO A 42 4.76 25.15 -1.02
C PRO A 42 3.91 25.85 0.04
N ASP A 43 3.39 25.09 1.03
CA ASP A 43 2.51 25.51 2.11
C ASP A 43 3.26 25.69 3.44
N ARG A 44 2.54 25.72 4.57
CA ARG A 44 3.14 25.93 5.89
C ARG A 44 3.78 24.70 6.52
N CYS A 45 3.89 23.56 5.81
CA CYS A 45 4.51 22.33 6.34
C CYS A 45 5.90 22.60 6.93
N GLY A 46 6.75 23.35 6.21
CA GLY A 46 8.09 23.69 6.71
C GLY A 46 8.07 24.48 8.03
N ALA A 47 7.11 25.40 8.20
CA ALA A 47 6.94 26.16 9.45
C ALA A 47 6.43 25.26 10.59
N ILE A 48 5.48 24.36 10.30
CA ILE A 48 4.96 23.39 11.26
C ILE A 48 6.10 22.49 11.78
N LEU A 49 6.91 21.95 10.87
CA LEU A 49 8.05 21.09 11.24
C LEU A 49 9.10 21.86 12.07
N ALA A 50 9.39 23.11 11.70
CA ALA A 50 10.36 23.95 12.44
C ALA A 50 9.87 24.32 13.84
N ALA A 51 8.56 24.43 14.06
CA ALA A 51 7.97 24.73 15.35
C ALA A 51 7.94 23.53 16.31
N ARG A 52 8.09 22.29 15.80
CA ARG A 52 8.07 21.07 16.62
C ARG A 52 9.39 20.90 17.38
N GLN A 53 9.34 20.98 18.68
CA GLN A 53 10.49 20.77 19.55
C GLN A 53 10.40 19.38 20.22
N ASP A 54 10.65 18.32 19.42
CA ASP A 54 10.76 16.96 19.93
C ASP A 54 12.15 16.40 19.58
N PRO A 55 12.95 15.95 20.53
CA PRO A 55 14.32 15.47 20.29
C PRO A 55 14.36 14.21 19.42
N ARG A 56 13.25 13.51 19.25
CA ARG A 56 13.13 12.33 18.36
C ARG A 56 12.90 12.73 16.90
N LEU A 57 12.47 13.98 16.63
CA LEU A 57 12.15 14.46 15.30
C LEU A 57 13.37 15.09 14.63
N ARG A 58 13.74 14.55 13.46
CA ARG A 58 14.72 15.13 12.55
C ARG A 58 14.01 15.51 11.25
N VAL A 59 14.28 16.70 10.77
CA VAL A 59 13.71 17.23 9.53
C VAL A 59 14.78 17.28 8.44
N ILE A 60 14.45 16.74 7.28
CA ILE A 60 15.26 16.84 6.05
C ILE A 60 14.43 17.62 5.05
N ARG A 61 15.05 18.56 4.34
CA ARG A 61 14.36 19.35 3.33
C ARG A 61 15.02 19.19 1.96
N THR A 62 14.21 18.89 0.95
CA THR A 62 14.67 18.92 -0.45
C THR A 62 14.56 20.33 -1.03
N LEU A 63 15.41 20.64 -2.02
CA LEU A 63 15.39 21.94 -2.67
C LEU A 63 14.18 22.15 -3.58
N ALA A 64 13.62 21.08 -4.09
CA ALA A 64 12.43 21.04 -4.95
C ALA A 64 11.69 19.72 -4.73
N ALA A 65 10.39 19.68 -5.06
CA ALA A 65 9.59 18.48 -4.97
C ALA A 65 10.13 17.38 -5.90
N VAL A 66 10.51 16.25 -5.30
CA VAL A 66 11.01 15.05 -5.99
C VAL A 66 9.98 13.92 -6.02
N GLY A 67 8.93 14.04 -5.22
CA GLY A 67 7.84 13.08 -5.09
C GLY A 67 7.97 12.18 -3.86
N PRO A 68 6.86 11.51 -3.48
CA PRO A 68 6.80 10.73 -2.23
C PRO A 68 7.78 9.55 -2.20
N GLY A 69 8.06 8.93 -3.35
CA GLY A 69 8.98 7.80 -3.41
C GLY A 69 10.42 8.19 -3.09
N PRO A 70 11.04 9.11 -3.82
CA PRO A 70 12.39 9.61 -3.50
C PRO A 70 12.49 10.21 -2.10
N ALA A 71 11.42 10.83 -1.58
CA ALA A 71 11.39 11.30 -0.19
C ALA A 71 11.45 10.14 0.81
N ARG A 72 10.73 9.02 0.54
CA ARG A 72 10.86 7.79 1.35
C ARG A 72 12.26 7.19 1.28
N ASP A 73 12.87 7.14 0.09
CA ASP A 73 14.25 6.63 -0.07
C ASP A 73 15.25 7.47 0.72
N LEU A 74 15.12 8.80 0.66
CA LEU A 74 15.97 9.71 1.42
C LEU A 74 15.82 9.47 2.93
N GLY A 75 14.59 9.40 3.43
CA GLY A 75 14.33 9.12 4.84
C GLY A 75 14.82 7.75 5.28
N ALA A 76 14.63 6.71 4.45
CA ALA A 76 15.09 5.36 4.75
C ALA A 76 16.63 5.26 4.78
N LYS A 77 17.34 6.00 3.92
CA LYS A 77 18.80 6.09 3.92
C LYS A 77 19.35 6.70 5.21
N GLU A 78 18.63 7.67 5.76
CA GLU A 78 19.00 8.37 6.97
C GLU A 78 18.53 7.68 8.26
N ALA A 79 17.75 6.59 8.14
CA ALA A 79 17.23 5.82 9.24
C ALA A 79 18.35 5.08 9.98
N SER A 80 18.33 5.11 11.32
CA SER A 80 19.26 4.40 12.20
C SER A 80 18.60 3.25 12.97
N GLY A 81 17.27 3.19 13.01
CA GLY A 81 16.50 2.15 13.67
C GLY A 81 16.68 0.77 13.05
N GLU A 82 16.39 -0.28 13.83
CA GLU A 82 16.40 -1.65 13.32
C GLU A 82 15.32 -1.87 12.23
N TYR A 83 14.20 -1.15 12.37
CA TYR A 83 13.08 -1.18 11.44
C TYR A 83 12.75 0.20 10.88
N VAL A 84 12.18 0.25 9.69
CA VAL A 84 11.66 1.45 9.04
C VAL A 84 10.15 1.30 8.85
N TRP A 85 9.39 2.30 9.29
CA TRP A 85 7.96 2.40 9.05
C TRP A 85 7.65 3.71 8.34
N PHE A 86 7.06 3.63 7.15
CA PHE A 86 6.63 4.80 6.40
C PHE A 86 5.23 5.22 6.85
N VAL A 87 5.05 6.52 7.09
CA VAL A 87 3.76 7.12 7.44
C VAL A 87 3.55 8.33 6.53
N ASP A 88 2.48 8.34 5.74
CA ASP A 88 2.22 9.48 4.85
C ASP A 88 1.76 10.69 5.68
N GLY A 89 2.25 11.90 5.36
CA GLY A 89 2.06 13.11 6.17
C GLY A 89 0.61 13.60 6.27
N ASP A 90 -0.31 13.02 5.50
CA ASP A 90 -1.76 13.26 5.57
C ASP A 90 -2.54 12.16 6.32
N ASP A 91 -1.86 11.13 6.82
CA ASP A 91 -2.42 9.99 7.53
C ASP A 91 -2.05 10.02 9.03
N GLU A 92 -2.53 9.04 9.78
CA GLU A 92 -2.31 8.93 11.22
C GLU A 92 -1.99 7.48 11.61
N LEU A 93 -1.14 7.27 12.61
CA LEU A 93 -1.08 5.99 13.30
C LEU A 93 -2.32 5.83 14.20
N ALA A 94 -2.82 4.61 14.34
CA ALA A 94 -3.84 4.32 15.33
C ALA A 94 -3.22 4.36 16.74
N GLU A 95 -4.04 4.68 17.74
CA GLU A 95 -3.60 4.71 19.14
C GLU A 95 -2.98 3.38 19.59
N GLY A 96 -1.81 3.45 20.21
CA GLY A 96 -1.05 2.27 20.65
C GLY A 96 -0.44 1.45 19.50
N ALA A 97 -0.32 2.01 18.29
CA ALA A 97 0.22 1.32 17.13
C ALA A 97 1.69 0.98 17.28
N LEU A 98 2.53 1.90 17.76
CA LEU A 98 3.96 1.66 17.99
C LEU A 98 4.17 0.56 19.04
N ALA A 99 3.45 0.63 20.16
CA ALA A 99 3.50 -0.40 21.19
C ALA A 99 3.07 -1.78 20.64
N ALA A 100 2.03 -1.79 19.79
CA ALA A 100 1.52 -3.03 19.21
C ALA A 100 2.51 -3.72 18.27
N VAL A 101 3.24 -2.97 17.47
CA VAL A 101 4.24 -3.54 16.54
C VAL A 101 5.55 -3.92 17.23
N ALA A 102 5.93 -3.24 18.31
CA ALA A 102 7.21 -3.45 18.99
C ALA A 102 7.41 -4.90 19.47
N GLY A 103 6.37 -5.51 20.07
CA GLY A 103 6.42 -6.89 20.52
C GLY A 103 6.69 -7.89 19.40
N PRO A 104 5.89 -7.94 18.34
CA PRO A 104 6.15 -8.75 17.16
C PRO A 104 7.51 -8.49 16.50
N LEU A 105 7.94 -7.23 16.35
CA LEU A 105 9.24 -6.88 15.76
C LEU A 105 10.39 -7.50 16.56
N THR A 106 10.34 -7.38 17.89
CA THR A 106 11.40 -7.91 18.77
C THR A 106 11.41 -9.44 18.82
N ARG A 107 10.23 -10.07 18.94
CA ARG A 107 10.08 -11.50 19.13
C ARG A 107 10.24 -12.29 17.83
N LEU A 108 9.61 -11.84 16.75
CA LEU A 108 9.62 -12.57 15.47
C LEU A 108 10.82 -12.20 14.60
N ARG A 109 11.37 -11.00 14.78
CA ARG A 109 12.41 -10.42 13.93
C ARG A 109 12.14 -10.60 12.44
N PRO A 110 10.96 -10.15 11.95
CA PRO A 110 10.57 -10.36 10.58
C PRO A 110 11.35 -9.45 9.63
N ASP A 111 11.47 -9.86 8.37
CA ASP A 111 11.95 -8.98 7.30
C ASP A 111 10.93 -7.90 7.00
N VAL A 112 9.64 -8.29 7.06
CA VAL A 112 8.49 -7.39 6.88
C VAL A 112 7.40 -7.78 7.89
N LEU A 113 6.91 -6.81 8.68
CA LEU A 113 5.71 -6.98 9.50
C LEU A 113 4.55 -6.27 8.78
N ILE A 114 3.47 -7.00 8.52
CA ILE A 114 2.24 -6.47 7.91
C ILE A 114 1.26 -6.13 9.01
N VAL A 115 0.66 -4.94 8.93
CA VAL A 115 -0.37 -4.44 9.84
C VAL A 115 -1.67 -4.19 9.10
N ASP A 116 -2.81 -4.23 9.81
CA ASP A 116 -4.09 -3.78 9.25
C ASP A 116 -4.25 -2.26 9.40
N PHE A 117 -5.21 -1.73 8.65
CA PHE A 117 -5.56 -0.32 8.66
C PHE A 117 -7.07 -0.11 8.57
N GLU A 118 -7.49 1.07 8.92
CA GLU A 118 -8.85 1.55 8.68
C GLU A 118 -8.85 2.80 7.80
N ASN A 119 -9.95 3.02 7.10
CA ASN A 119 -10.16 4.25 6.35
C ASN A 119 -10.70 5.31 7.32
N LEU A 120 -10.11 6.50 7.32
CA LEU A 120 -10.54 7.67 8.07
C LEU A 120 -11.22 8.66 7.12
N TYR A 121 -12.45 9.06 7.43
CA TYR A 121 -13.24 10.00 6.61
C TYR A 121 -13.20 11.42 7.18
N PRO A 122 -13.53 12.46 6.37
CA PRO A 122 -13.50 13.86 6.83
C PRO A 122 -14.41 14.19 8.02
N ASP A 123 -15.46 13.41 8.22
CA ASP A 123 -16.39 13.53 9.36
C ASP A 123 -15.87 12.82 10.64
N GLY A 124 -14.64 12.30 10.60
CA GLY A 124 -14.03 11.57 11.72
C GLY A 124 -14.47 10.10 11.83
N THR A 125 -15.41 9.65 11.01
CA THR A 125 -15.80 8.24 11.01
C THR A 125 -14.73 7.34 10.40
N THR A 126 -14.69 6.07 10.80
CA THR A 126 -13.78 5.08 10.24
C THR A 126 -14.51 3.90 9.60
N SER A 127 -13.84 3.20 8.72
CA SER A 127 -14.30 1.91 8.20
C SER A 127 -13.15 0.94 7.99
N PRO A 128 -13.37 -0.38 8.18
CA PRO A 128 -12.33 -1.38 7.97
C PRO A 128 -11.73 -1.33 6.57
N SER A 129 -10.44 -1.66 6.45
CA SER A 129 -9.72 -1.79 5.18
C SER A 129 -10.32 -2.85 4.25
N GLY A 130 -10.91 -3.89 4.84
CA GLY A 130 -11.31 -5.11 4.15
C GLY A 130 -10.14 -6.07 3.92
N GLY A 131 -8.95 -5.75 4.39
CA GLY A 131 -7.72 -6.55 4.32
C GLY A 131 -7.62 -7.63 5.40
N ALA A 132 -8.24 -7.43 6.57
CA ALA A 132 -8.16 -8.32 7.73
C ALA A 132 -8.42 -9.82 7.40
N LYS A 133 -9.28 -10.11 6.44
CA LYS A 133 -9.56 -11.49 5.97
C LYS A 133 -8.36 -12.20 5.34
N TYR A 134 -7.32 -11.47 4.95
CA TYR A 134 -6.07 -11.99 4.41
C TYR A 134 -4.96 -12.06 5.46
N LEU A 135 -5.16 -11.42 6.63
CA LEU A 135 -4.23 -11.40 7.76
C LEU A 135 -4.53 -12.59 8.70
N THR A 136 -4.62 -13.77 8.12
CA THR A 136 -4.92 -15.03 8.82
C THR A 136 -3.78 -16.03 8.61
N GLY A 137 -3.68 -17.03 9.49
CA GLY A 137 -2.64 -18.06 9.42
C GLY A 137 -1.60 -17.90 10.52
N PRO A 138 -0.41 -18.51 10.37
CA PRO A 138 0.67 -18.41 11.35
C PRO A 138 1.11 -16.96 11.56
N GLU A 139 1.64 -16.67 12.74
CA GLU A 139 2.07 -15.33 13.13
C GLU A 139 3.28 -14.84 12.31
N ALA A 140 4.07 -15.77 11.78
CA ALA A 140 5.16 -15.49 10.85
C ALA A 140 5.40 -16.67 9.90
N GLY A 141 5.86 -16.37 8.69
CA GLY A 141 6.18 -17.34 7.65
C GLY A 141 6.67 -16.65 6.37
N THR A 142 6.75 -17.39 5.29
CA THR A 142 7.03 -16.87 3.95
C THR A 142 5.73 -16.56 3.20
N LEU A 143 5.82 -15.96 2.02
CA LEU A 143 4.64 -15.80 1.17
C LEU A 143 4.05 -17.17 0.72
N ALA A 144 4.84 -18.23 0.68
CA ALA A 144 4.35 -19.58 0.39
C ALA A 144 3.44 -20.12 1.52
N ASP A 145 3.77 -19.76 2.77
CA ASP A 145 2.95 -20.11 3.95
C ASP A 145 1.69 -19.23 4.04
N HIS A 146 1.75 -18.03 3.45
CA HIS A 146 0.69 -17.02 3.47
C HIS A 146 0.30 -16.50 2.08
N PRO A 147 -0.10 -17.32 1.12
CA PRO A 147 -0.34 -16.89 -0.26
C PRO A 147 -1.44 -15.82 -0.39
N ALA A 148 -2.34 -15.74 0.60
CA ALA A 148 -3.39 -14.73 0.64
C ALA A 148 -2.87 -13.29 0.82
N LEU A 149 -1.67 -13.09 1.38
CA LEU A 149 -1.07 -11.76 1.59
C LEU A 149 -0.83 -11.00 0.28
N ILE A 150 -0.69 -11.71 -0.85
CA ILE A 150 -0.54 -11.07 -2.17
C ILE A 150 -1.78 -10.26 -2.57
N HIS A 151 -2.94 -10.51 -1.97
CA HIS A 151 -4.18 -9.78 -2.24
C HIS A 151 -4.33 -8.50 -1.41
N LEU A 152 -3.43 -8.25 -0.47
CA LEU A 152 -3.39 -7.00 0.28
C LEU A 152 -3.03 -5.81 -0.62
N THR A 153 -3.30 -4.61 -0.13
CA THR A 153 -2.84 -3.39 -0.79
C THR A 153 -1.32 -3.31 -0.73
N MET A 154 -0.68 -3.09 -1.88
CA MET A 154 0.77 -2.99 -1.99
C MET A 154 1.23 -1.56 -1.66
N THR A 155 0.97 -1.13 -0.43
CA THR A 155 1.33 0.18 0.11
C THR A 155 2.50 0.05 1.08
N ALA A 156 3.37 1.06 1.11
CA ALA A 156 4.52 1.10 2.00
C ALA A 156 4.09 1.24 3.47
N TRP A 157 3.11 2.10 3.74
CA TRP A 157 2.66 2.46 5.08
C TRP A 157 1.97 1.33 5.87
N SER A 158 1.44 0.30 5.20
CA SER A 158 0.85 -0.88 5.88
C SER A 158 1.88 -1.96 6.24
N LYS A 159 3.16 -1.64 6.14
CA LYS A 159 4.27 -2.56 6.38
C LYS A 159 5.38 -1.89 7.17
N VAL A 160 5.95 -2.63 8.11
CA VAL A 160 7.17 -2.23 8.82
C VAL A 160 8.29 -3.13 8.31
N PHE A 161 9.35 -2.54 7.80
CA PHE A 161 10.45 -3.25 7.13
C PHE A 161 11.68 -3.31 8.03
N ARG A 162 12.35 -4.46 8.11
CA ARG A 162 13.69 -4.50 8.66
C ARG A 162 14.60 -3.67 7.75
N ARG A 163 15.32 -2.72 8.32
CA ARG A 163 16.09 -1.73 7.56
C ARG A 163 17.07 -2.36 6.57
N ASP A 164 17.88 -3.30 7.04
CA ASP A 164 18.90 -3.94 6.19
C ASP A 164 18.28 -4.80 5.09
N PHE A 165 17.13 -5.41 5.35
CA PHE A 165 16.37 -6.13 4.34
C PHE A 165 15.83 -5.17 3.26
N LEU A 166 15.24 -4.04 3.66
CA LEU A 166 14.75 -3.02 2.73
C LEU A 166 15.88 -2.48 1.84
N ALA A 167 17.01 -2.13 2.42
CA ALA A 167 18.21 -1.70 1.68
C ALA A 167 18.71 -2.78 0.72
N GLY A 168 18.68 -4.04 1.14
CA GLY A 168 19.09 -5.20 0.34
C GLY A 168 18.17 -5.54 -0.83
N LEU A 169 16.95 -5.00 -0.89
CA LEU A 169 16.06 -5.17 -2.06
C LEU A 169 16.67 -4.58 -3.33
N GLY A 170 17.49 -3.52 -3.21
CA GLY A 170 18.16 -2.87 -4.33
C GLY A 170 17.19 -2.23 -5.34
N VAL A 171 15.98 -1.90 -4.90
CA VAL A 171 14.94 -1.24 -5.70
C VAL A 171 14.47 -0.01 -4.96
N PRO A 172 14.69 1.19 -5.52
CA PRO A 172 14.20 2.41 -4.93
C PRO A 172 12.69 2.57 -5.13
N PHE A 173 12.06 3.41 -4.30
CA PHE A 173 10.73 3.92 -4.59
C PHE A 173 10.80 4.84 -5.82
N GLY A 174 9.93 4.64 -6.78
CA GLY A 174 9.89 5.50 -7.98
C GLY A 174 9.30 6.88 -7.69
N SER A 175 9.48 7.83 -8.64
CA SER A 175 8.86 9.16 -8.56
C SER A 175 7.46 9.24 -9.21
N ALA A 176 7.05 8.21 -9.95
CA ALA A 176 5.77 8.17 -10.65
C ALA A 176 4.68 7.50 -9.81
N PRO A 177 3.39 7.72 -10.07
CA PRO A 177 2.29 7.05 -9.37
C PRO A 177 2.47 5.53 -9.28
N HIS A 178 2.07 4.93 -8.17
CA HIS A 178 2.27 3.50 -7.82
C HIS A 178 3.75 3.13 -7.56
N GLU A 179 4.51 4.07 -7.04
CA GLU A 179 5.93 3.97 -6.72
C GLU A 179 6.24 2.90 -5.67
N ASP A 180 5.29 2.63 -4.79
CA ASP A 180 5.41 1.67 -3.70
C ASP A 180 5.18 0.21 -4.13
N VAL A 181 4.49 -0.01 -5.26
CA VAL A 181 4.14 -1.37 -5.74
C VAL A 181 5.37 -2.24 -6.01
N PRO A 182 6.44 -1.78 -6.69
CA PRO A 182 7.62 -2.61 -6.90
C PRO A 182 8.29 -3.03 -5.59
N VAL A 183 8.58 -2.08 -4.71
CA VAL A 183 9.28 -2.32 -3.43
C VAL A 183 8.48 -3.26 -2.55
N THR A 184 7.19 -2.97 -2.34
CA THR A 184 6.34 -3.76 -1.45
C THR A 184 6.05 -5.16 -1.99
N THR A 185 5.87 -5.31 -3.31
CA THR A 185 5.67 -6.62 -3.93
C THR A 185 6.94 -7.46 -3.82
N LEU A 186 8.11 -6.89 -4.15
CA LEU A 186 9.38 -7.60 -4.03
C LEU A 186 9.69 -7.97 -2.59
N ALA A 187 9.41 -7.08 -1.64
CA ALA A 187 9.59 -7.39 -0.23
C ALA A 187 8.79 -8.63 0.19
N LEU A 188 7.52 -8.74 -0.21
CA LEU A 188 6.74 -9.95 0.08
C LEU A 188 7.25 -11.21 -0.63
N LEU A 189 7.76 -11.06 -1.87
CA LEU A 189 8.24 -12.17 -2.66
C LEU A 189 9.61 -12.70 -2.20
N THR A 190 10.42 -11.87 -1.55
CA THR A 190 11.81 -12.21 -1.19
C THR A 190 12.04 -12.32 0.31
N ALA A 191 11.08 -11.92 1.13
CA ALA A 191 11.20 -12.05 2.59
C ALA A 191 11.28 -13.51 3.01
N ASN A 192 12.26 -13.84 3.83
CA ASN A 192 12.36 -15.14 4.48
C ASN A 192 11.41 -15.26 5.67
N ARG A 193 11.02 -14.13 6.25
CA ARG A 193 10.08 -14.08 7.37
C ARG A 193 9.16 -12.86 7.26
N ILE A 194 7.90 -13.10 6.95
CA ILE A 194 6.82 -12.12 6.97
C ILE A 194 6.08 -12.29 8.29
N GLY A 195 6.03 -11.26 9.12
CA GLY A 195 5.18 -11.21 10.30
C GLY A 195 3.79 -10.69 9.95
N VAL A 196 2.77 -11.18 10.62
CA VAL A 196 1.39 -10.72 10.42
C VAL A 196 0.80 -10.27 11.76
N LEU A 197 0.39 -9.01 11.82
CA LEU A 197 -0.30 -8.43 12.96
C LEU A 197 -1.71 -8.01 12.53
N ASN A 198 -2.71 -8.84 12.83
CA ASN A 198 -4.12 -8.55 12.54
C ASN A 198 -4.67 -7.54 13.57
N ARG A 199 -4.12 -6.35 13.55
CA ARG A 199 -4.54 -5.20 14.36
C ARG A 199 -4.48 -3.93 13.51
N VAL A 200 -5.50 -3.09 13.63
CA VAL A 200 -5.50 -1.76 13.04
C VAL A 200 -4.40 -0.93 13.71
N CYS A 201 -3.36 -0.59 12.95
CA CYS A 201 -2.25 0.23 13.38
C CYS A 201 -2.14 1.54 12.57
N TYR A 202 -2.89 1.68 11.49
CA TYR A 202 -2.81 2.80 10.57
C TYR A 202 -4.20 3.32 10.19
N ARG A 203 -4.36 4.64 10.08
CA ARG A 203 -5.58 5.33 9.66
C ARG A 203 -5.33 6.04 8.35
N TYR A 204 -5.81 5.43 7.27
CA TYR A 204 -5.69 5.95 5.92
C TYR A 204 -6.77 6.99 5.63
N ARG A 205 -6.38 8.24 5.42
CA ARG A 205 -7.32 9.35 5.15
C ARG A 205 -7.90 9.28 3.75
N ARG A 206 -9.23 9.24 3.70
CA ARG A 206 -9.99 9.20 2.44
C ARG A 206 -10.44 10.60 2.01
N THR A 207 -10.55 10.79 0.69
CA THR A 207 -11.18 12.00 0.11
C THR A 207 -10.49 13.34 0.41
N ARG A 208 -9.17 13.35 0.55
CA ARG A 208 -8.36 14.57 0.62
C ARG A 208 -8.44 15.37 -0.70
N ARG A 209 -8.55 16.71 -0.64
CA ARG A 209 -8.31 17.58 -1.79
C ARG A 209 -6.86 17.38 -2.25
N GLY A 210 -6.66 17.17 -3.57
CA GLY A 210 -5.32 16.94 -4.13
C GLY A 210 -4.80 15.49 -4.01
N SER A 211 -5.59 14.53 -3.52
CA SER A 211 -5.20 13.11 -3.54
C SER A 211 -5.01 12.61 -4.97
N PHE A 212 -3.87 11.96 -5.24
CA PHE A 212 -3.57 11.33 -6.55
C PHE A 212 -4.64 10.34 -7.01
N LEU A 213 -5.34 9.70 -6.07
CA LEU A 213 -6.39 8.71 -6.36
C LEU A 213 -7.78 9.33 -6.57
N ALA A 214 -7.96 10.62 -6.32
CA ALA A 214 -9.27 11.26 -6.38
C ALA A 214 -9.76 11.57 -7.81
N ALA A 215 -8.85 11.73 -8.77
CA ALA A 215 -9.18 12.08 -10.15
C ALA A 215 -8.72 11.02 -11.15
N ALA A 216 -9.44 10.89 -12.27
CA ALA A 216 -9.02 10.05 -13.38
C ALA A 216 -7.70 10.60 -13.98
N SER A 217 -6.63 9.82 -13.90
CA SER A 217 -5.27 10.23 -14.29
C SER A 217 -4.66 9.31 -15.33
N VAL A 218 -3.92 9.90 -16.27
CA VAL A 218 -3.03 9.16 -17.17
C VAL A 218 -1.83 8.57 -16.42
N GLY A 219 -1.49 9.12 -15.25
CA GLY A 219 -0.45 8.58 -14.37
C GLY A 219 -0.70 7.12 -13.96
N ASN A 220 -1.97 6.66 -13.96
CA ASN A 220 -2.30 5.25 -13.71
C ASN A 220 -1.69 4.27 -14.72
N PHE A 221 -1.21 4.74 -15.88
CA PHE A 221 -0.46 3.90 -16.82
C PHE A 221 0.90 3.46 -16.26
N ASN A 222 1.44 4.17 -15.28
CA ASN A 222 2.72 3.79 -14.67
C ASN A 222 2.68 2.43 -13.99
N ILE A 223 1.51 1.95 -13.62
CA ILE A 223 1.33 0.61 -13.06
C ILE A 223 1.90 -0.51 -13.95
N PHE A 224 1.85 -0.34 -15.27
CA PHE A 224 2.45 -1.29 -16.22
C PHE A 224 3.96 -1.35 -16.06
N ASN A 225 4.61 -0.20 -15.91
CA ASN A 225 6.05 -0.10 -15.67
C ASN A 225 6.43 -0.72 -14.31
N SER A 226 5.63 -0.44 -13.27
CA SER A 226 5.83 -1.00 -11.93
C SER A 226 5.80 -2.54 -11.95
N TYR A 227 4.84 -3.15 -12.63
CA TYR A 227 4.80 -4.61 -12.75
C TYR A 227 5.85 -5.18 -13.69
N GLN A 228 6.15 -4.49 -14.81
CA GLN A 228 7.25 -4.90 -15.69
C GLN A 228 8.59 -4.94 -14.93
N GLN A 229 8.85 -3.94 -14.09
CA GLN A 229 10.05 -3.90 -13.25
C GLN A 229 10.12 -5.12 -12.32
N ILE A 230 9.03 -5.47 -11.65
CA ILE A 230 8.95 -6.66 -10.77
C ILE A 230 9.29 -7.93 -11.57
N PHE A 231 8.67 -8.12 -12.73
CA PHE A 231 8.91 -9.32 -13.54
C PHE A 231 10.33 -9.39 -14.10
N ASN A 232 10.90 -8.25 -14.49
CA ASN A 232 12.30 -8.20 -14.92
C ASN A 232 13.24 -8.61 -13.78
N LEU A 233 13.08 -8.02 -12.61
CA LEU A 233 13.91 -8.34 -11.44
C LEU A 233 13.78 -9.80 -11.01
N LEU A 234 12.59 -10.39 -11.11
CA LEU A 234 12.39 -11.81 -10.84
C LEU A 234 13.05 -12.71 -11.89
N SER A 235 13.20 -12.23 -13.14
CA SER A 235 13.84 -12.98 -14.22
C SER A 235 15.36 -12.88 -14.18
N GLU A 236 15.90 -11.71 -13.82
CA GLU A 236 17.34 -11.42 -13.78
C GLU A 236 18.01 -12.00 -12.54
N ARG A 237 17.33 -12.09 -11.43
CA ARG A 237 17.83 -12.79 -10.25
C ARG A 237 17.80 -14.27 -10.56
N SER A 238 18.95 -14.85 -10.87
CA SER A 238 19.19 -16.30 -11.01
C SER A 238 18.81 -17.10 -9.73
N VAL A 239 18.39 -16.41 -8.70
CA VAL A 239 17.70 -16.89 -7.52
C VAL A 239 16.25 -16.41 -7.60
N VAL A 240 15.45 -17.01 -8.50
CA VAL A 240 14.01 -17.12 -8.22
C VAL A 240 13.98 -17.89 -6.90
N PRO A 241 13.60 -17.26 -5.75
CA PRO A 241 13.61 -17.99 -4.51
C PRO A 241 12.79 -19.27 -4.71
N PRO A 242 13.21 -20.43 -4.18
CA PRO A 242 12.40 -21.66 -4.24
C PRO A 242 10.98 -21.46 -3.66
N LEU A 243 10.76 -20.32 -3.02
CA LEU A 243 9.50 -19.82 -2.46
C LEU A 243 8.44 -19.41 -3.49
N ILE A 244 8.83 -19.12 -4.77
CA ILE A 244 7.82 -18.78 -5.80
C ILE A 244 7.29 -20.05 -6.42
N THR A 245 6.47 -20.74 -5.66
CA THR A 245 5.75 -21.94 -6.09
C THR A 245 4.71 -21.63 -7.19
N VAL A 246 4.24 -22.65 -7.91
CA VAL A 246 3.19 -22.48 -8.93
C VAL A 246 1.95 -21.76 -8.38
N PRO A 247 1.42 -22.08 -7.19
CA PRO A 247 0.30 -21.34 -6.58
C PRO A 247 0.63 -19.86 -6.35
N VAL A 248 1.82 -19.53 -5.87
CA VAL A 248 2.24 -18.14 -5.65
C VAL A 248 2.30 -17.37 -6.97
N ARG A 249 2.86 -17.96 -8.04
CA ARG A 249 2.87 -17.33 -9.38
C ARG A 249 1.47 -17.06 -9.90
N ALA A 250 0.56 -18.00 -9.73
CA ALA A 250 -0.85 -17.81 -10.11
C ALA A 250 -1.52 -16.70 -9.31
N ALA A 251 -1.28 -16.63 -8.01
CA ALA A 251 -1.81 -15.58 -7.13
C ALA A 251 -1.27 -14.18 -7.49
N ILE A 252 0.04 -14.06 -7.80
CA ILE A 252 0.64 -12.81 -8.28
C ILE A 252 -0.03 -12.36 -9.58
N PHE A 253 -0.10 -13.26 -10.57
CA PHE A 253 -0.75 -12.98 -11.85
C PHE A 253 -2.19 -12.50 -11.67
N GLU A 254 -2.96 -13.22 -10.86
CA GLU A 254 -4.34 -12.88 -10.55
C GLU A 254 -4.45 -11.51 -9.87
N ARG A 255 -3.54 -11.20 -8.95
CA ARG A 255 -3.47 -9.89 -8.29
C ARG A 255 -3.16 -8.77 -9.26
N VAL A 256 -2.18 -8.94 -10.16
CA VAL A 256 -1.81 -7.95 -11.17
C VAL A 256 -2.99 -7.63 -12.08
N ILE A 257 -3.60 -8.65 -12.66
CA ILE A 257 -4.76 -8.46 -13.56
C ILE A 257 -5.93 -7.82 -12.81
N TRP A 258 -6.18 -8.24 -11.57
CA TRP A 258 -7.21 -7.60 -10.74
C TRP A 258 -6.91 -6.12 -10.50
N HIS A 259 -5.67 -5.76 -10.18
CA HIS A 259 -5.27 -4.39 -9.98
C HIS A 259 -5.52 -3.53 -11.23
N TYR A 260 -5.14 -4.01 -12.40
CA TYR A 260 -5.47 -3.32 -13.65
C TYR A 260 -6.99 -3.10 -13.82
N THR A 261 -7.82 -4.09 -13.47
CA THR A 261 -9.27 -3.93 -13.55
C THR A 261 -9.82 -2.89 -12.58
N THR A 262 -9.17 -2.67 -11.43
CA THR A 262 -9.55 -1.64 -10.44
C THR A 262 -9.10 -0.24 -10.85
N LEU A 263 -7.97 -0.13 -11.56
CA LEU A 263 -7.45 1.14 -12.06
C LEU A 263 -8.14 1.63 -13.35
N LEU A 264 -8.62 0.73 -14.20
CA LEU A 264 -9.24 1.08 -15.48
C LEU A 264 -10.35 2.16 -15.36
N PRO A 265 -11.27 2.14 -14.37
CA PRO A 265 -12.24 3.21 -14.18
C PRO A 265 -11.62 4.56 -13.80
N LEU A 266 -10.42 4.55 -13.21
CA LEU A 266 -9.64 5.72 -12.78
C LEU A 266 -8.73 6.27 -13.88
N VAL A 267 -8.81 5.71 -15.09
CA VAL A 267 -8.16 6.23 -16.30
C VAL A 267 -9.14 7.14 -17.04
N PRO A 268 -8.69 8.27 -17.63
CA PRO A 268 -9.54 9.14 -18.45
C PRO A 268 -10.25 8.34 -19.56
N ARG A 269 -11.53 8.61 -19.78
CA ARG A 269 -12.38 7.81 -20.70
C ARG A 269 -11.74 7.59 -22.08
N ARG A 270 -11.09 8.64 -22.64
CA ARG A 270 -10.39 8.57 -23.94
C ARG A 270 -9.22 7.58 -23.98
N CYS A 271 -8.59 7.30 -22.82
CA CYS A 271 -7.42 6.42 -22.71
C CYS A 271 -7.77 5.00 -22.25
N ARG A 272 -9.02 4.72 -21.85
CA ARG A 272 -9.41 3.41 -21.28
C ARG A 272 -9.22 2.25 -22.25
N ARG A 273 -9.45 2.48 -23.55
CA ARG A 273 -9.25 1.44 -24.57
C ARG A 273 -7.78 1.06 -24.66
N GLU A 274 -6.89 2.04 -24.68
CA GLU A 274 -5.44 1.79 -24.70
C GLU A 274 -4.98 1.07 -23.44
N PHE A 275 -5.41 1.54 -22.26
CA PHE A 275 -5.10 0.88 -20.99
C PHE A 275 -5.55 -0.60 -21.00
N PHE A 276 -6.75 -0.88 -21.51
CA PHE A 276 -7.26 -2.24 -21.62
C PHE A 276 -6.43 -3.10 -22.58
N HIS A 277 -6.01 -2.57 -23.72
CA HIS A 277 -5.16 -3.30 -24.67
C HIS A 277 -3.80 -3.64 -24.04
N ARG A 278 -3.20 -2.72 -23.28
CA ARG A 278 -1.95 -3.00 -22.54
C ARG A 278 -2.17 -4.08 -21.47
N MET A 279 -3.23 -3.98 -20.67
CA MET A 279 -3.63 -5.03 -19.72
C MET A 279 -3.80 -6.40 -20.41
N SER A 280 -4.39 -6.42 -21.59
CA SER A 280 -4.61 -7.66 -22.35
C SER A 280 -3.30 -8.22 -22.90
N ALA A 281 -2.37 -7.37 -23.30
CA ALA A 281 -1.02 -7.78 -23.70
C ALA A 281 -0.27 -8.42 -22.53
N ASP A 282 -0.28 -7.80 -21.37
CA ASP A 282 0.33 -8.32 -20.14
C ASP A 282 -0.35 -9.62 -19.70
N PHE A 283 -1.69 -9.72 -19.84
CA PHE A 283 -2.41 -10.96 -19.55
C PHE A 283 -1.86 -12.12 -20.37
N ARG A 284 -1.67 -11.95 -21.67
CA ARG A 284 -1.14 -12.99 -22.56
C ARG A 284 0.32 -13.31 -22.28
N ARG A 285 1.13 -12.28 -21.97
CA ARG A 285 2.57 -12.41 -21.71
C ARG A 285 2.89 -13.17 -20.44
N TRP A 286 2.14 -12.90 -19.36
CA TRP A 286 2.51 -13.36 -18.00
C TRP A 286 1.59 -14.46 -17.47
N ARG A 287 0.58 -14.86 -18.23
CA ARG A 287 -0.34 -15.91 -17.79
C ARG A 287 0.41 -17.21 -17.49
N PRO A 288 0.36 -17.72 -16.25
CA PRO A 288 0.98 -19.00 -15.91
C PRO A 288 0.35 -20.15 -16.68
N GLU A 289 1.16 -21.17 -17.00
CA GLU A 289 0.66 -22.42 -17.52
C GLU A 289 -0.33 -23.04 -16.53
N GLY A 290 -1.41 -23.62 -17.03
CA GLY A 290 -2.47 -24.20 -16.18
C GLY A 290 -3.33 -23.20 -15.42
N PHE A 291 -3.19 -21.86 -15.64
CA PHE A 291 -4.00 -20.87 -14.97
C PHE A 291 -5.50 -21.06 -15.19
N SER A 292 -6.24 -21.24 -14.10
CA SER A 292 -7.69 -21.36 -14.10
C SER A 292 -8.35 -20.00 -13.84
N PHE A 293 -9.34 -19.66 -14.65
CA PHE A 293 -10.07 -18.40 -14.47
C PHE A 293 -10.90 -18.43 -13.18
N PRO A 294 -10.85 -17.40 -12.35
CA PRO A 294 -11.64 -17.33 -11.13
C PRO A 294 -13.15 -17.38 -11.45
N PRO A 295 -13.99 -17.81 -10.49
CA PRO A 295 -15.43 -17.89 -10.70
C PRO A 295 -16.09 -16.51 -10.78
N GLY A 296 -17.31 -16.46 -11.31
CA GLY A 296 -18.17 -15.29 -11.33
C GLY A 296 -17.69 -14.16 -12.24
N LEU A 297 -18.11 -12.94 -11.94
CA LEU A 297 -17.84 -11.74 -12.75
C LEU A 297 -16.34 -11.46 -12.91
N ARG A 298 -15.52 -11.81 -11.92
CA ARG A 298 -14.07 -11.69 -12.01
C ARG A 298 -13.51 -12.53 -13.14
N GLY A 299 -13.93 -13.79 -13.23
CA GLY A 299 -13.49 -14.67 -14.31
C GLY A 299 -14.01 -14.24 -15.69
N VAL A 300 -15.20 -13.65 -15.76
CA VAL A 300 -15.70 -13.07 -17.02
C VAL A 300 -14.80 -11.92 -17.45
N LYS A 301 -14.47 -11.00 -16.55
CA LYS A 301 -13.54 -9.88 -16.83
C LYS A 301 -12.17 -10.38 -17.32
N PHE A 302 -11.64 -11.42 -16.69
CA PHE A 302 -10.36 -12.01 -17.06
C PHE A 302 -10.39 -12.69 -18.43
N ARG A 303 -11.47 -13.40 -18.76
CA ARG A 303 -11.66 -13.98 -20.10
C ARG A 303 -11.75 -12.92 -21.19
N LEU A 304 -12.40 -11.80 -20.91
CA LEU A 304 -12.49 -10.67 -21.83
C LEU A 304 -11.13 -9.98 -22.01
N ALA A 305 -10.35 -9.83 -20.92
CA ALA A 305 -8.99 -9.34 -21.00
C ALA A 305 -8.09 -10.27 -21.84
N ALA A 306 -8.15 -11.58 -21.60
CA ALA A 306 -7.39 -12.57 -22.39
C ALA A 306 -7.64 -12.49 -23.91
N ARG A 307 -8.90 -12.14 -24.30
CA ARG A 307 -9.35 -12.01 -25.68
C ARG A 307 -9.24 -10.60 -26.26
N ASP A 308 -8.71 -9.65 -25.50
CA ASP A 308 -8.65 -8.23 -25.85
C ASP A 308 -10.02 -7.62 -26.26
N ALA A 309 -11.08 -8.06 -25.60
CA ALA A 309 -12.46 -7.75 -25.94
C ALA A 309 -12.96 -6.50 -25.19
N TYR A 310 -12.35 -5.32 -25.43
CA TYR A 310 -12.69 -4.07 -24.72
C TYR A 310 -14.16 -3.69 -24.81
N ARG A 311 -14.80 -3.80 -25.99
CA ARG A 311 -16.20 -3.44 -26.18
C ARG A 311 -17.12 -4.25 -25.26
N ALA A 312 -16.95 -5.57 -25.22
CA ALA A 312 -17.70 -6.45 -24.33
C ALA A 312 -17.39 -6.16 -22.85
N TYR A 313 -16.12 -5.89 -22.52
CA TYR A 313 -15.71 -5.52 -21.16
C TYR A 313 -16.39 -4.23 -20.69
N SER A 314 -16.45 -3.22 -21.55
CA SER A 314 -17.06 -1.92 -21.22
C SER A 314 -18.55 -2.00 -20.91
N LEU A 315 -19.28 -2.97 -21.45
CA LEU A 315 -20.68 -3.24 -21.14
C LEU A 315 -20.91 -3.77 -19.72
N LEU A 316 -19.87 -4.36 -19.10
CA LEU A 316 -19.93 -4.82 -17.71
C LEU A 316 -19.76 -3.69 -16.68
N ASP A 317 -19.29 -2.52 -17.09
CA ASP A 317 -18.97 -1.40 -16.18
C ASP A 317 -20.21 -0.78 -15.49
N PRO A 318 -21.37 -0.54 -16.17
CA PRO A 318 -22.59 -0.09 -15.53
C PRO A 318 -23.14 -1.06 -14.49
N VAL A 319 -23.10 -2.36 -14.79
CA VAL A 319 -23.53 -3.44 -13.89
C VAL A 319 -22.71 -3.43 -12.59
N ASN A 320 -21.41 -3.18 -12.71
CA ASN A 320 -20.51 -3.11 -11.56
C ASN A 320 -20.80 -1.88 -10.69
N ARG A 321 -21.11 -0.72 -11.28
CA ARG A 321 -21.46 0.52 -10.55
C ARG A 321 -22.75 0.37 -9.76
N VAL A 322 -23.78 -0.20 -10.36
CA VAL A 322 -25.06 -0.48 -9.69
C VAL A 322 -24.84 -1.45 -8.50
N ARG A 323 -24.05 -2.49 -8.69
CA ARG A 323 -23.77 -3.49 -7.65
C ARG A 323 -22.95 -2.91 -6.48
N VAL A 324 -21.99 -2.02 -6.75
CA VAL A 324 -21.22 -1.30 -5.73
C VAL A 324 -22.10 -0.30 -5.00
N ALA A 325 -22.94 0.45 -5.71
CA ALA A 325 -23.89 1.39 -5.11
C ALA A 325 -24.95 0.70 -4.23
N LEU A 326 -25.47 -0.45 -4.66
CA LEU A 326 -26.40 -1.25 -3.86
C LEU A 326 -25.72 -1.82 -2.59
N ARG A 327 -24.48 -2.33 -2.69
CA ARG A 327 -23.73 -2.82 -1.53
C ARG A 327 -23.39 -1.73 -0.53
N SER A 328 -23.09 -0.52 -0.99
CA SER A 328 -22.82 0.63 -0.11
C SER A 328 -24.11 1.11 0.60
N ARG A 329 -25.26 1.05 -0.06
CA ARG A 329 -26.57 1.33 0.56
C ARG A 329 -26.95 0.28 1.60
N TYR A 330 -26.75 -1.00 1.31
CA TYR A 330 -27.07 -2.11 2.24
C TYR A 330 -26.17 -2.09 3.49
N ARG A 331 -24.90 -1.64 3.38
CA ARG A 331 -24.00 -1.45 4.54
C ARG A 331 -24.36 -0.25 5.41
N ARG A 332 -25.05 0.77 4.85
CA ARG A 332 -25.54 1.95 5.61
C ARG A 332 -26.87 1.69 6.33
N SER A 333 -27.60 0.66 5.95
CA SER A 333 -28.91 0.27 6.51
C SER A 333 -28.84 -0.96 7.43
N GLY A 334 -27.66 -1.39 7.87
CA GLY A 334 -27.50 -2.41 8.90
C GLY A 334 -28.16 -1.97 10.23
N PRO A 335 -28.71 -2.90 11.03
CA PRO A 335 -29.52 -2.56 12.19
C PRO A 335 -28.73 -1.68 13.16
N ARG A 336 -29.27 -0.47 13.41
CA ARG A 336 -28.86 0.33 14.56
C ARG A 336 -29.15 -0.52 15.79
N HIS A 337 -28.14 -0.94 16.52
CA HIS A 337 -28.36 -1.50 17.85
C HIS A 337 -29.19 -0.51 18.64
N ALA A 338 -30.46 -0.85 18.83
CA ALA A 338 -31.32 -0.16 19.80
C ALA A 338 -30.67 -0.38 21.17
N GLY A 339 -30.14 0.71 21.73
CA GLY A 339 -29.67 0.74 23.11
C GLY A 339 -30.87 0.39 24.01
N THR A 340 -30.83 -0.75 24.66
CA THR A 340 -31.67 -1.06 25.78
C THR A 340 -31.13 -0.28 26.97
N GLY A 341 -31.77 0.84 27.28
CA GLY A 341 -31.66 1.45 28.59
C GLY A 341 -32.24 0.52 29.67
N ARG A 342 -31.45 0.28 30.67
CA ARG A 342 -31.81 0.25 32.10
C ARG A 342 -30.54 0.23 32.92
#